data_e5486d9bf0d41700be07a6903154c8bd
#
_entry.id   e5486d9bf0d41700be07a6903154c8bd
#
_cell.length_a   1.000
_cell.length_b   1.000
_cell.length_c   1.000
_cell.angle_alpha   90.00
_cell.angle_beta   90.00
_cell.angle_gamma   90.00
#
_symmetry.space_group_name_H-M   'P 1'
#
loop_
_entity.id
_entity.type
_entity.pdbx_description
1 polymer ?
#
loop_
_entity_poly.entity_id
_entity_poly.type
_entity_poly.pdbx_seq_one_letter_code
_entity_poly.pdbx_strand_id
1 'polypeptide(L)'
;MLKYLQRIGKAIMLPIAALPIAGILLGVGGALLGISGLSNPPAVYEPLISFVNIPAVTAILTVMKNIGDIVFGNLPILFAVGVAVGLAKKDKGTAALASVFGFIVMNQVISTLLALGTTQLGVLTPNNVGEYGTYVTTNLGIFTLNMSVFGGIITGIITALLHDKFHEIQ
;
A
#
# COMPACT_ATOMS: atom_id res chain seq x y z
N MET A 1 4.41 28.45 6.15
CA MET A 1 4.01 27.50 5.09
C MET A 1 5.16 26.61 4.63
N LEU A 2 6.28 27.17 4.18
CA LEU A 2 7.42 26.40 3.64
C LEU A 2 7.98 25.31 4.60
N LYS A 3 8.13 25.64 5.88
CA LYS A 3 8.59 24.67 6.91
C LYS A 3 7.65 23.47 7.09
N TYR A 4 6.35 23.66 6.91
CA TYR A 4 5.36 22.57 7.02
C TYR A 4 5.44 21.63 5.82
N LEU A 5 5.52 22.19 4.60
CA LEU A 5 5.74 21.43 3.37
C LEU A 5 7.06 20.62 3.42
N GLN A 6 8.13 21.20 3.94
CA GLN A 6 9.41 20.49 4.13
C GLN A 6 9.29 19.33 5.12
N ARG A 7 8.48 19.48 6.19
CA ARG A 7 8.24 18.39 7.14
C ARG A 7 7.42 17.25 6.51
N ILE A 8 6.38 17.59 5.72
CA ILE A 8 5.64 16.58 4.96
C ILE A 8 6.57 15.85 4.00
N GLY A 9 7.41 16.56 3.23
CA GLY A 9 8.38 15.96 2.33
C GLY A 9 9.32 14.98 3.04
N LYS A 10 9.86 15.36 4.21
CA LYS A 10 10.71 14.45 5.01
C LYS A 10 9.93 13.25 5.56
N ALA A 11 8.68 13.43 5.96
CA ALA A 11 7.84 12.35 6.47
C ALA A 11 7.54 11.29 5.40
N ILE A 12 7.33 11.72 4.16
CA ILE A 12 7.10 10.85 3.00
C ILE A 12 8.36 10.02 2.66
N MET A 13 9.56 10.50 2.97
CA MET A 13 10.79 9.74 2.69
C MET A 13 10.89 8.42 3.47
N LEU A 14 10.25 8.32 4.62
CA LEU A 14 10.33 7.15 5.49
C LEU A 14 9.74 5.89 4.82
N PRO A 15 8.49 5.88 4.31
CA PRO A 15 7.96 4.75 3.55
C PRO A 15 8.68 4.55 2.20
N ILE A 16 9.17 5.61 1.54
CA ILE A 16 9.89 5.51 0.27
C ILE A 16 11.19 4.71 0.42
N ALA A 17 11.86 4.79 1.55
CA ALA A 17 13.12 4.07 1.79
C ALA A 17 12.99 2.54 1.70
N ALA A 18 11.81 1.97 1.90
CA ALA A 18 11.55 0.54 1.78
C ALA A 18 11.32 0.07 0.32
N LEU A 19 10.96 0.99 -0.59
CA LEU A 19 10.56 0.65 -1.97
C LEU A 19 11.67 0.01 -2.81
N PRO A 20 12.96 0.44 -2.75
CA PRO A 20 14.00 -0.20 -3.54
C PRO A 20 14.16 -1.68 -3.23
N ILE A 21 14.10 -2.07 -1.96
CA ILE A 21 14.22 -3.47 -1.54
C ILE A 21 13.02 -4.27 -2.05
N ALA A 22 11.81 -3.75 -1.85
CA ALA A 22 10.59 -4.37 -2.34
C ALA A 22 10.58 -4.50 -3.87
N GLY A 23 11.08 -3.46 -4.58
CA GLY A 23 11.20 -3.45 -6.03
C GLY A 23 12.17 -4.51 -6.57
N ILE A 24 13.32 -4.69 -5.92
CA ILE A 24 14.28 -5.74 -6.30
C ILE A 24 13.67 -7.13 -6.07
N LEU A 25 13.03 -7.35 -4.93
CA LEU A 25 12.39 -8.63 -4.62
C LEU A 25 11.28 -8.97 -5.63
N LEU A 26 10.40 -8.02 -5.92
CA LEU A 26 9.33 -8.18 -6.90
C LEU A 26 9.90 -8.37 -8.31
N GLY A 27 10.83 -7.52 -8.71
CA GLY A 27 11.39 -7.50 -10.05
C GLY A 27 12.17 -8.75 -10.36
N VAL A 28 13.09 -9.18 -9.51
CA VAL A 28 13.89 -10.39 -9.71
C VAL A 28 13.00 -11.63 -9.64
N GLY A 29 12.19 -11.76 -8.59
CA GLY A 29 11.29 -12.90 -8.44
C GLY A 29 10.28 -12.99 -9.58
N GLY A 30 9.64 -11.88 -9.93
CA GLY A 30 8.65 -11.81 -11.00
C GLY A 30 9.23 -12.06 -12.39
N ALA A 31 10.39 -11.49 -12.72
CA ALA A 31 11.03 -11.65 -14.02
C ALA A 31 11.47 -13.10 -14.27
N LEU A 32 12.15 -13.72 -13.29
CA LEU A 32 12.62 -15.10 -13.44
C LEU A 32 11.46 -16.09 -13.52
N LEU A 33 10.44 -15.95 -12.69
CA LEU A 33 9.23 -16.77 -12.78
C LEU A 33 8.46 -16.51 -14.09
N GLY A 34 8.45 -15.27 -14.58
CA GLY A 34 7.83 -14.92 -15.87
C GLY A 34 8.49 -15.62 -17.05
N ILE A 35 9.83 -15.70 -17.06
CA ILE A 35 10.58 -16.40 -18.12
C ILE A 35 10.26 -17.90 -18.12
N SER A 36 10.15 -18.52 -16.93
CA SER A 36 9.81 -19.95 -16.82
C SER A 36 8.38 -20.27 -17.26
N GLY A 37 7.48 -19.28 -17.25
CA GLY A 37 6.08 -19.41 -17.70
C GLY A 37 5.85 -19.15 -19.19
N LEU A 38 6.89 -18.85 -19.99
CA LEU A 38 6.74 -18.62 -21.42
C LEU A 38 6.32 -19.88 -22.17
N SER A 39 5.28 -19.78 -23.00
CA SER A 39 4.77 -20.93 -23.79
C SER A 39 5.71 -21.36 -24.90
N ASN A 40 6.59 -20.48 -25.39
CA ASN A 40 7.56 -20.78 -26.46
C ASN A 40 8.84 -19.96 -26.24
N PRO A 41 9.65 -20.32 -25.22
CA PRO A 41 10.85 -19.56 -24.89
C PRO A 41 11.93 -19.75 -25.97
N PRO A 42 12.69 -18.69 -26.32
CA PRO A 42 13.91 -18.85 -27.10
C PRO A 42 14.88 -19.80 -26.41
N ALA A 43 15.61 -20.62 -27.22
CA ALA A 43 16.53 -21.63 -26.71
C ALA A 43 17.61 -21.10 -25.76
N VAL A 44 17.96 -19.82 -25.87
CA VAL A 44 18.90 -19.14 -24.96
C VAL A 44 18.43 -19.13 -23.49
N TYR A 45 17.13 -19.24 -23.25
CA TYR A 45 16.55 -19.24 -21.87
C TYR A 45 16.41 -20.65 -21.28
N GLU A 46 16.61 -21.74 -22.05
CA GLU A 46 16.44 -23.11 -21.55
C GLU A 46 17.27 -23.43 -20.29
N PRO A 47 18.58 -23.06 -20.20
CA PRO A 47 19.34 -23.32 -18.98
C PRO A 47 18.78 -22.55 -17.76
N LEU A 48 18.31 -21.31 -17.98
CA LEU A 48 17.72 -20.48 -16.95
C LEU A 48 16.36 -21.04 -16.49
N ILE A 49 15.53 -21.47 -17.42
CA ILE A 49 14.23 -22.10 -17.14
C ILE A 49 14.44 -23.38 -16.34
N SER A 50 15.40 -24.23 -16.74
CA SER A 50 15.73 -25.44 -16.01
C SER A 50 16.17 -25.17 -14.57
N PHE A 51 16.96 -24.12 -14.36
CA PHE A 51 17.38 -23.68 -13.03
C PHE A 51 16.20 -23.16 -12.21
N VAL A 52 15.36 -22.29 -12.80
CA VAL A 52 14.19 -21.72 -12.12
C VAL A 52 13.18 -22.79 -11.74
N ASN A 53 13.01 -23.82 -12.55
CA ASN A 53 12.07 -24.92 -12.32
C ASN A 53 12.54 -25.93 -11.24
N ILE A 54 13.74 -25.78 -10.66
CA ILE A 54 14.11 -26.49 -9.45
C ILE A 54 13.15 -26.10 -8.34
N PRO A 55 12.44 -27.03 -7.67
CA PRO A 55 11.37 -26.68 -6.71
C PRO A 55 11.80 -25.72 -5.61
N ALA A 56 13.03 -25.86 -5.10
CA ALA A 56 13.58 -24.96 -4.09
C ALA A 56 13.80 -23.55 -4.64
N VAL A 57 14.27 -23.41 -5.88
CA VAL A 57 14.48 -22.11 -6.54
C VAL A 57 13.15 -21.44 -6.81
N THR A 58 12.19 -22.17 -7.39
CA THR A 58 10.83 -21.66 -7.63
C THR A 58 10.19 -21.16 -6.34
N ALA A 59 10.32 -21.91 -5.23
CA ALA A 59 9.79 -21.52 -3.93
C ALA A 59 10.40 -20.20 -3.44
N ILE A 60 11.73 -20.06 -3.51
CA ILE A 60 12.45 -18.83 -3.10
C ILE A 60 11.99 -17.64 -3.95
N LEU A 61 11.97 -17.79 -5.26
CA LEU A 61 11.55 -16.72 -6.18
C LEU A 61 10.10 -16.32 -5.96
N THR A 62 9.23 -17.30 -5.69
CA THR A 62 7.81 -17.03 -5.37
C THR A 62 7.69 -16.24 -4.07
N VAL A 63 8.43 -16.59 -3.03
CA VAL A 63 8.48 -15.85 -1.77
C VAL A 63 9.00 -14.44 -1.99
N MET A 64 10.09 -14.26 -2.74
CA MET A 64 10.63 -12.93 -3.07
C MET A 64 9.58 -12.06 -3.78
N LYS A 65 8.96 -12.60 -4.83
CA LYS A 65 7.90 -11.91 -5.57
C LYS A 65 6.75 -11.51 -4.65
N ASN A 66 6.25 -12.44 -3.84
CA ASN A 66 5.11 -12.19 -2.96
C ASN A 66 5.43 -11.15 -1.86
N ILE A 67 6.66 -11.14 -1.32
CA ILE A 67 7.11 -10.10 -0.38
C ILE A 67 7.09 -8.73 -1.07
N GLY A 68 7.58 -8.63 -2.28
CA GLY A 68 7.52 -7.39 -3.05
C GLY A 68 6.07 -6.95 -3.31
N ASP A 69 5.23 -7.85 -3.80
CA ASP A 69 3.81 -7.59 -4.07
C ASP A 69 3.06 -7.07 -2.83
N ILE A 70 3.26 -7.70 -1.67
CA ILE A 70 2.56 -7.29 -0.43
C ILE A 70 2.99 -5.90 0.04
N VAL A 71 4.26 -5.54 -0.13
CA VAL A 71 4.75 -4.19 0.20
C VAL A 71 4.10 -3.15 -0.70
N PHE A 72 4.10 -3.38 -2.02
CA PHE A 72 3.47 -2.45 -2.98
C PHE A 72 1.95 -2.38 -2.80
N GLY A 73 1.29 -3.51 -2.53
CA GLY A 73 -0.15 -3.56 -2.28
C GLY A 73 -0.58 -2.82 -1.00
N ASN A 74 0.34 -2.68 -0.03
CA ASN A 74 0.07 -2.00 1.25
C ASN A 74 0.74 -0.63 1.38
N LEU A 75 1.21 -0.04 0.28
CA LEU A 75 1.78 1.31 0.28
C LEU A 75 0.89 2.36 0.97
N PRO A 76 -0.44 2.38 0.75
CA PRO A 76 -1.28 3.39 1.38
C PRO A 76 -1.16 3.45 2.89
N ILE A 77 -1.18 2.30 3.58
CA ILE A 77 -1.05 2.28 5.03
C ILE A 77 0.38 2.62 5.50
N LEU A 78 1.40 2.19 4.74
CA LEU A 78 2.79 2.56 5.04
C LEU A 78 3.00 4.07 4.98
N PHE A 79 2.38 4.73 3.99
CA PHE A 79 2.40 6.19 3.89
C PHE A 79 1.59 6.86 5.00
N ALA A 80 0.44 6.31 5.41
CA ALA A 80 -0.33 6.84 6.53
C ALA A 80 0.52 6.85 7.81
N VAL A 81 1.15 5.74 8.14
CA VAL A 81 2.02 5.60 9.31
C VAL A 81 3.26 6.50 9.20
N GLY A 82 3.96 6.44 8.06
CA GLY A 82 5.20 7.22 7.85
C GLY A 82 4.97 8.73 7.95
N VAL A 83 3.88 9.22 7.36
CA VAL A 83 3.52 10.65 7.42
C VAL A 83 3.11 11.05 8.82
N ALA A 84 2.31 10.25 9.53
CA ALA A 84 1.91 10.53 10.90
C ALA A 84 3.12 10.61 11.83
N VAL A 85 4.02 9.63 11.78
CA VAL A 85 5.26 9.58 12.56
C VAL A 85 6.21 10.74 12.23
N GLY A 86 6.30 11.10 10.94
CA GLY A 86 7.16 12.20 10.49
C GLY A 86 6.66 13.59 10.89
N LEU A 87 5.35 13.77 11.00
CA LEU A 87 4.71 15.04 11.35
C LEU A 87 4.49 15.21 12.85
N ALA A 88 4.24 14.13 13.58
CA ALA A 88 4.01 14.17 15.03
C ALA A 88 5.19 14.82 15.77
N LYS A 89 4.89 15.75 16.68
CA LYS A 89 5.89 16.47 17.46
C LYS A 89 6.41 15.65 18.64
N LYS A 90 5.53 14.89 19.27
CA LYS A 90 5.82 14.04 20.43
C LYS A 90 5.18 12.68 20.22
N ASP A 91 5.56 11.71 21.03
CA ASP A 91 4.96 10.37 21.10
C ASP A 91 4.63 9.74 19.74
N LYS A 92 5.68 9.58 18.94
CA LYS A 92 5.58 9.08 17.57
C LYS A 92 4.99 7.66 17.49
N GLY A 93 5.17 6.85 18.53
CA GLY A 93 4.61 5.51 18.61
C GLY A 93 3.09 5.54 18.63
N THR A 94 2.51 6.37 19.49
CA THR A 94 1.05 6.55 19.57
C THR A 94 0.50 7.17 18.28
N ALA A 95 1.23 8.13 17.67
CA ALA A 95 0.85 8.69 16.38
C ALA A 95 0.84 7.63 15.26
N ALA A 96 1.79 6.70 15.26
CA ALA A 96 1.83 5.56 14.34
C ALA A 96 0.59 4.68 14.48
N LEU A 97 0.29 4.26 15.72
CA LEU A 97 -0.87 3.42 16.01
C LEU A 97 -2.18 4.14 15.66
N ALA A 98 -2.32 5.40 16.04
CA ALA A 98 -3.49 6.22 15.71
C ALA A 98 -3.69 6.32 14.19
N SER A 99 -2.60 6.38 13.39
CA SER A 99 -2.73 6.45 11.93
C SER A 99 -3.19 5.13 11.31
N VAL A 100 -2.83 3.99 11.88
CA VAL A 100 -3.36 2.69 11.45
C VAL A 100 -4.86 2.65 11.67
N PHE A 101 -5.34 3.03 12.87
CA PHE A 101 -6.77 3.12 13.16
C PHE A 101 -7.46 4.12 12.23
N GLY A 102 -6.89 5.31 12.06
CA GLY A 102 -7.44 6.34 11.17
C GLY A 102 -7.59 5.86 9.73
N PHE A 103 -6.60 5.11 9.23
CA PHE A 103 -6.64 4.54 7.89
C PHE A 103 -7.74 3.48 7.74
N ILE A 104 -7.88 2.58 8.71
CA ILE A 104 -8.94 1.56 8.73
C ILE A 104 -10.31 2.23 8.80
N VAL A 105 -10.51 3.17 9.72
CA VAL A 105 -11.77 3.89 9.89
C VAL A 105 -12.14 4.67 8.62
N MET A 106 -11.20 5.39 8.02
CA MET A 106 -11.45 6.11 6.78
C MET A 106 -11.93 5.17 5.66
N ASN A 107 -11.25 4.06 5.44
CA ASN A 107 -11.65 3.10 4.42
C ASN A 107 -13.02 2.48 4.72
N GLN A 108 -13.32 2.18 6.00
CA GLN A 108 -14.61 1.64 6.39
C GLN A 108 -15.75 2.65 6.21
N VAL A 109 -15.53 3.93 6.52
CA VAL A 109 -16.51 4.99 6.27
C VAL A 109 -16.81 5.10 4.77
N ILE A 110 -15.77 5.13 3.93
CA ILE A 110 -15.93 5.18 2.48
C ILE A 110 -16.68 3.95 1.99
N SER A 111 -16.32 2.75 2.46
CA SER A 111 -17.01 1.50 2.14
C SER A 111 -18.52 1.58 2.42
N THR A 112 -18.87 2.09 3.60
CA THR A 112 -20.27 2.26 4.01
C THR A 112 -21.00 3.27 3.12
N LEU A 113 -20.36 4.40 2.78
CA LEU A 113 -20.96 5.39 1.89
C LEU A 113 -21.19 4.84 0.47
N LEU A 114 -20.25 4.03 -0.04
CA LEU A 114 -20.42 3.34 -1.33
C LEU A 114 -21.59 2.35 -1.29
N ALA A 115 -21.69 1.56 -0.23
CA ALA A 115 -22.75 0.57 -0.06
C ALA A 115 -24.14 1.21 0.12
N LEU A 116 -24.21 2.38 0.73
CA LEU A 116 -25.46 3.14 0.91
C LEU A 116 -25.88 3.91 -0.35
N GLY A 117 -25.06 3.96 -1.40
CA GLY A 117 -25.36 4.71 -2.61
C GLY A 117 -25.43 6.23 -2.42
N THR A 118 -24.80 6.76 -1.35
CA THR A 118 -24.77 8.19 -1.05
C THR A 118 -23.83 8.98 -1.94
N THR A 119 -23.04 8.29 -2.76
CA THR A 119 -22.13 8.89 -3.74
C THR A 119 -22.82 9.01 -5.10
N GLN A 120 -22.31 9.85 -5.98
CA GLN A 120 -22.79 9.95 -7.36
C GLN A 120 -22.57 8.67 -8.17
N LEU A 121 -21.77 7.74 -7.66
CA LEU A 121 -21.54 6.44 -8.26
C LEU A 121 -22.68 5.42 -8.01
N GLY A 122 -23.70 5.80 -7.22
CA GLY A 122 -24.77 4.91 -6.79
C GLY A 122 -24.30 3.87 -5.76
N VAL A 123 -25.04 2.77 -5.64
CA VAL A 123 -24.69 1.66 -4.74
C VAL A 123 -23.58 0.81 -5.36
N LEU A 124 -22.40 0.84 -4.74
CA LEU A 124 -21.26 0.02 -5.16
C LEU A 124 -20.89 -1.00 -4.09
N THR A 125 -20.81 -2.25 -4.51
CA THR A 125 -20.37 -3.39 -3.70
C THR A 125 -19.35 -4.21 -4.50
N PRO A 126 -18.58 -5.13 -3.89
CA PRO A 126 -17.66 -6.00 -4.63
C PRO A 126 -18.31 -6.78 -5.78
N ASN A 127 -19.63 -6.99 -5.72
CA ASN A 127 -20.35 -7.82 -6.68
C ASN A 127 -20.94 -7.03 -7.87
N ASN A 128 -20.94 -5.69 -7.80
CA ASN A 128 -21.58 -4.85 -8.81
C ASN A 128 -20.73 -3.64 -9.25
N VAL A 129 -19.40 -3.76 -9.18
CA VAL A 129 -18.49 -2.66 -9.54
C VAL A 129 -18.66 -2.16 -10.98
N GLY A 130 -19.08 -3.00 -11.92
CA GLY A 130 -19.30 -2.63 -13.31
C GLY A 130 -18.12 -1.88 -13.94
N GLU A 131 -18.40 -0.76 -14.61
CA GLU A 131 -17.40 0.12 -15.21
C GLU A 131 -16.57 0.92 -14.18
N TYR A 132 -16.97 0.94 -12.90
CA TYR A 132 -16.25 1.63 -11.82
C TYR A 132 -15.16 0.78 -11.18
N GLY A 133 -14.89 -0.44 -11.67
CA GLY A 133 -13.90 -1.35 -11.09
C GLY A 133 -12.49 -0.79 -10.95
N THR A 134 -12.11 0.18 -11.81
CA THR A 134 -10.81 0.88 -11.73
C THR A 134 -10.72 1.88 -10.57
N TYR A 135 -11.86 2.41 -10.13
CA TYR A 135 -11.95 3.44 -9.08
C TYR A 135 -12.11 2.87 -7.67
N VAL A 136 -12.29 1.56 -7.56
CA VAL A 136 -12.45 0.86 -6.29
C VAL A 136 -11.35 -0.18 -6.09
N THR A 137 -11.08 -0.51 -4.85
CA THR A 137 -10.05 -1.48 -4.46
C THR A 137 -10.43 -2.11 -3.12
N THR A 138 -9.62 -3.06 -2.68
CA THR A 138 -9.74 -3.64 -1.34
C THR A 138 -8.46 -3.34 -0.56
N ASN A 139 -8.58 -2.53 0.48
CA ASN A 139 -7.49 -2.21 1.41
C ASN A 139 -7.72 -2.94 2.73
N LEU A 140 -6.79 -3.79 3.15
CA LEU A 140 -6.90 -4.58 4.39
C LEU A 140 -8.21 -5.36 4.50
N GLY A 141 -8.74 -5.87 3.39
CA GLY A 141 -10.02 -6.59 3.35
C GLY A 141 -11.26 -5.69 3.27
N ILE A 142 -11.11 -4.36 3.26
CA ILE A 142 -12.21 -3.39 3.19
C ILE A 142 -12.35 -2.90 1.74
N PHE A 143 -13.51 -3.12 1.13
CA PHE A 143 -13.85 -2.58 -0.18
C PHE A 143 -14.04 -1.06 -0.11
N THR A 144 -13.28 -0.30 -0.89
CA THR A 144 -13.21 1.15 -0.75
C THR A 144 -12.82 1.83 -2.07
N LEU A 145 -12.82 3.15 -2.11
CA LEU A 145 -12.26 3.90 -3.24
C LEU A 145 -10.75 3.70 -3.33
N ASN A 146 -10.26 3.58 -4.55
CA ASN A 146 -8.83 3.47 -4.84
C ASN A 146 -8.16 4.85 -4.78
N MET A 147 -7.90 5.31 -3.57
CA MET A 147 -7.13 6.54 -3.35
C MET A 147 -5.63 6.30 -3.31
N SER A 148 -5.18 5.03 -3.43
CA SER A 148 -3.79 4.64 -3.42
C SER A 148 -3.00 5.33 -2.28
N VAL A 149 -1.73 5.67 -2.53
CA VAL A 149 -0.83 6.36 -1.59
C VAL A 149 -1.39 7.70 -1.11
N PHE A 150 -2.18 8.39 -1.94
CA PHE A 150 -2.75 9.69 -1.60
C PHE A 150 -3.71 9.61 -0.41
N GLY A 151 -4.55 8.56 -0.35
CA GLY A 151 -5.41 8.30 0.82
C GLY A 151 -4.60 8.08 2.10
N GLY A 152 -3.47 7.37 2.00
CA GLY A 152 -2.55 7.20 3.12
C GLY A 152 -1.95 8.52 3.60
N ILE A 153 -1.47 9.36 2.69
CA ILE A 153 -0.89 10.67 3.02
C ILE A 153 -1.92 11.55 3.72
N ILE A 154 -3.15 11.65 3.20
CA ILE A 154 -4.23 12.44 3.81
C ILE A 154 -4.50 11.93 5.23
N THR A 155 -4.67 10.63 5.40
CA THR A 155 -4.91 10.03 6.72
C THR A 155 -3.78 10.33 7.69
N GLY A 156 -2.52 10.18 7.25
CA GLY A 156 -1.34 10.46 8.07
C GLY A 156 -1.28 11.92 8.53
N ILE A 157 -1.60 12.87 7.65
CA ILE A 157 -1.63 14.30 7.98
C ILE A 157 -2.74 14.58 9.00
N ILE A 158 -3.96 14.11 8.76
CA ILE A 158 -5.11 14.33 9.67
C ILE A 158 -4.79 13.73 11.04
N THR A 159 -4.28 12.50 11.08
CA THR A 159 -3.93 11.81 12.33
C THR A 159 -2.86 12.57 13.10
N ALA A 160 -1.79 13.03 12.43
CA ALA A 160 -0.73 13.80 13.09
C ALA A 160 -1.25 15.10 13.70
N LEU A 161 -2.14 15.81 12.99
CA LEU A 161 -2.76 17.05 13.49
C LEU A 161 -3.65 16.79 14.69
N LEU A 162 -4.48 15.75 14.65
CA LEU A 162 -5.33 15.36 15.76
C LEU A 162 -4.49 14.89 16.95
N HIS A 163 -3.48 14.05 16.72
CA HIS A 163 -2.57 13.58 17.74
C HIS A 163 -1.86 14.73 18.45
N ASP A 164 -1.26 15.66 17.70
CA ASP A 164 -0.59 16.84 18.26
C ASP A 164 -1.53 17.73 19.09
N LYS A 165 -2.83 17.74 18.76
CA LYS A 165 -3.84 18.53 19.48
C LYS A 165 -4.33 17.85 20.75
N PHE A 166 -4.46 16.52 20.74
CA PHE A 166 -5.12 15.80 21.83
C PHE A 166 -4.16 15.01 22.73
N HIS A 167 -2.89 14.84 22.38
CA HIS A 167 -1.94 14.08 23.18
C HIS A 167 -1.64 14.72 24.56
N GLU A 168 -1.95 15.99 24.75
CA GLU A 168 -1.76 16.72 26.03
C GLU A 168 -3.01 16.60 26.95
N ILE A 169 -4.09 15.95 26.50
CA ILE A 169 -5.28 15.70 27.30
C ILE A 169 -5.10 14.36 28.01
N GLN A 170 -4.19 14.33 28.99
CA GLN A 170 -3.99 13.24 29.93
C GLN A 170 -4.25 13.71 31.35
#